data_2cbbe7e3a6c2ec525bdfd963ef63d668
#
_entry.id   2cbbe7e3a6c2ec525bdfd963ef63d668
#
_cell.length_a   1.000
_cell.length_b   1.000
_cell.length_c   1.000
_cell.angle_alpha   90.00
_cell.angle_beta   90.00
_cell.angle_gamma   90.00
#
_symmetry.space_group_name_H-M   'P 1'
#
loop_
_entity.id
_entity.type
_entity.pdbx_description
1 polymer ?
#
loop_
_entity_poly.entity_id
_entity_poly.type
_entity_poly.pdbx_seq_one_letter_code
_entity_poly.pdbx_strand_id
1 'polypeptide(L)' 'GIRSLEWGKNNSPEGLNKGFTHCFIVTFDNEQSRTKYLPHPDHKAFVSILKPILDDVFVIDFNP' A
#
# COMPACT_ATOMS: atom_id res chain seq x y z
N GLY A 1 11.69 6.77 -8.65
CA GLY A 1 11.50 5.57 -7.90
C GLY A 1 10.72 5.74 -6.61
N ILE A 2 10.76 4.71 -5.82
CA ILE A 2 10.17 4.72 -4.48
C ILE A 2 11.05 5.54 -3.56
N ARG A 3 10.46 6.51 -2.88
CA ARG A 3 11.15 7.37 -1.91
C ARG A 3 11.15 6.76 -0.52
N SER A 4 10.04 6.18 -0.11
CA SER A 4 9.91 5.53 1.18
C SER A 4 8.77 4.51 1.19
N LEU A 5 8.88 3.56 2.09
CA LEU A 5 7.84 2.59 2.40
C LEU A 5 7.70 2.52 3.91
N GLU A 6 6.47 2.73 4.39
CA GLU A 6 6.14 2.61 5.81
C GLU A 6 4.98 1.64 5.97
N TRP A 7 4.94 0.93 7.08
CA TRP A 7 3.80 0.07 7.36
C TRP A 7 3.64 -0.10 8.87
N GLY A 8 2.43 -0.46 9.27
CA GLY A 8 2.13 -0.69 10.67
C GLY A 8 0.80 -1.38 10.85
N LYS A 9 0.58 -1.89 12.05
CA LYS A 9 -0.70 -2.46 12.44
C LYS A 9 -1.59 -1.38 13.02
N ASN A 10 -2.90 -1.53 12.82
CA ASN A 10 -3.88 -0.61 13.39
C ASN A 10 -3.77 -0.62 14.93
N ASN A 11 -3.66 0.57 15.50
CA ASN A 11 -3.72 0.76 16.95
C ASN A 11 -4.68 1.89 17.34
N SER A 12 -5.57 2.27 16.43
CA SER A 12 -6.57 3.30 16.72
C SER A 12 -7.62 2.75 17.68
N PRO A 13 -7.95 3.48 18.76
CA PRO A 13 -8.98 3.05 19.70
C PRO A 13 -10.41 3.36 19.23
N GLU A 14 -10.59 4.02 18.10
CA GLU A 14 -11.90 4.49 17.64
C GLU A 14 -12.80 3.38 17.08
N GLY A 15 -12.20 2.25 16.65
CA GLY A 15 -12.99 1.17 16.07
C GLY A 15 -13.56 1.47 14.70
N LEU A 16 -12.93 2.38 13.95
CA LEU A 16 -13.41 2.83 12.63
C LEU A 16 -12.57 2.27 11.47
N ASN A 17 -11.78 1.26 11.73
CA ASN A 17 -10.86 0.69 10.75
C ASN A 17 -11.51 -0.29 9.76
N LYS A 18 -12.82 -0.53 9.85
CA LYS A 18 -13.58 -1.34 8.88
C LYS A 18 -13.03 -2.75 8.67
N GLY A 19 -12.41 -3.33 9.70
CA GLY A 19 -11.78 -4.65 9.60
C GLY A 19 -10.36 -4.65 9.05
N PHE A 20 -9.85 -3.50 8.59
CA PHE A 20 -8.47 -3.39 8.13
C PHE A 20 -7.52 -3.36 9.33
N THR A 21 -6.49 -4.20 9.29
CA THR A 21 -5.57 -4.39 10.41
C THR A 21 -4.17 -3.83 10.14
N HIS A 22 -3.81 -3.63 8.88
CA HIS A 22 -2.49 -3.15 8.47
C HIS A 22 -2.62 -1.97 7.53
N CYS A 23 -1.65 -1.06 7.61
CA CYS A 23 -1.55 0.08 6.73
C CYS A 23 -0.16 0.10 6.07
N PHE A 24 -0.12 0.33 4.77
CA PHE A 24 1.12 0.49 4.01
C PHE A 24 1.08 1.86 3.33
N ILE A 25 2.15 2.64 3.50
CA ILE A 25 2.29 3.94 2.85
C ILE A 25 3.53 3.89 1.97
N VAL A 26 3.34 4.05 0.67
CA VAL A 26 4.43 4.11 -0.30
C VAL A 26 4.50 5.52 -0.84
N THR A 27 5.67 6.15 -0.69
CA THR A 27 5.90 7.49 -1.21
C THR A 27 6.79 7.40 -2.45
N PHE A 28 6.35 8.02 -3.54
CA PHE A 28 7.09 8.11 -4.79
C PHE A 28 7.63 9.51 -4.98
N ASP A 29 8.71 9.63 -5.78
CA ASP A 29 9.28 10.94 -6.11
C ASP A 29 8.28 11.82 -6.88
N ASN A 30 7.47 11.19 -7.74
CA ASN A 30 6.45 11.85 -8.55
C ASN A 30 5.45 10.83 -9.10
N GLU A 31 4.43 11.30 -9.81
CA GLU A 31 3.41 10.44 -10.41
C GLU A 31 3.98 9.47 -11.45
N GLN A 32 4.98 9.90 -12.20
CA GLN A 32 5.61 9.05 -13.21
C GLN A 32 6.30 7.86 -12.58
N SER A 33 6.93 8.03 -11.43
CA SER A 33 7.53 6.93 -10.67
C SER A 33 6.48 5.92 -10.23
N ARG A 34 5.33 6.36 -9.75
CA ARG A 34 4.21 5.50 -9.39
C ARG A 34 3.69 4.74 -10.62
N THR A 35 3.50 5.44 -11.73
CA THR A 35 3.01 4.84 -12.98
C THR A 35 3.94 3.73 -13.49
N LYS A 36 5.25 3.92 -13.33
CA LYS A 36 6.24 2.90 -13.69
C LYS A 36 6.24 1.73 -12.73
N TYR A 37 5.99 1.98 -11.44
CA TYR A 37 6.03 0.95 -10.41
C TYR A 37 4.86 -0.02 -10.49
N LEU A 38 3.65 0.47 -10.73
CA LEU A 38 2.45 -0.38 -10.72
C LEU A 38 2.54 -1.59 -11.66
N PRO A 39 3.02 -1.47 -12.92
CA PRO A 39 3.24 -2.63 -13.77
C PRO A 39 4.58 -3.34 -13.55
N HIS A 40 5.43 -2.84 -12.65
CA HIS A 40 6.75 -3.41 -12.43
C HIS A 40 6.67 -4.84 -11.88
N PRO A 41 7.55 -5.75 -12.34
CA PRO A 41 7.54 -7.15 -11.85
C PRO A 41 7.66 -7.27 -10.33
N ASP A 42 8.41 -6.41 -9.66
CA ASP A 42 8.57 -6.44 -8.21
C ASP A 42 7.27 -6.13 -7.49
N HIS A 43 6.49 -5.15 -7.99
CA HIS A 43 5.17 -4.85 -7.44
C HIS A 43 4.20 -6.01 -7.66
N LYS A 44 4.20 -6.59 -8.84
CA LYS A 44 3.34 -7.74 -9.15
C LYS A 44 3.68 -8.94 -8.28
N ALA A 45 4.97 -9.20 -8.03
CA ALA A 45 5.42 -10.27 -7.15
C ALA A 45 4.95 -10.04 -5.72
N PHE A 46 5.06 -8.81 -5.21
CA PHE A 46 4.60 -8.43 -3.88
C PHE A 46 3.10 -8.66 -3.72
N VAL A 47 2.30 -8.21 -4.69
CA VAL A 47 0.85 -8.40 -4.69
C VAL A 47 0.50 -9.89 -4.72
N SER A 48 1.21 -10.69 -5.51
CA SER A 48 1.00 -12.14 -5.60
C SER A 48 1.24 -12.84 -4.28
N ILE A 49 2.21 -12.38 -3.49
CA ILE A 49 2.51 -12.93 -2.16
C ILE A 49 1.42 -12.55 -1.16
N LEU A 50 0.95 -11.30 -1.20
CA LEU A 50 -0.03 -10.78 -0.24
C LEU A 50 -1.45 -11.24 -0.52
N LYS A 51 -1.84 -11.35 -1.79
CA LYS A 51 -3.21 -11.58 -2.19
C LYS A 51 -3.88 -12.80 -1.52
N PRO A 52 -3.19 -13.95 -1.39
CA PRO A 52 -3.80 -15.13 -0.75
C PRO A 52 -4.09 -14.96 0.75
N ILE A 53 -3.44 -14.01 1.43
CA ILE A 53 -3.56 -13.79 2.87
C ILE A 53 -4.34 -12.54 3.23
N LEU A 54 -4.77 -11.76 2.23
CA LEU A 54 -5.57 -10.55 2.45
C LEU A 54 -7.05 -10.88 2.30
N ASP A 55 -7.85 -10.49 3.29
CA ASP A 55 -9.30 -10.57 3.21
C ASP A 55 -9.87 -9.45 2.35
N ASP A 56 -9.29 -8.24 2.44
CA ASP A 56 -9.75 -7.08 1.71
C ASP A 56 -8.61 -6.07 1.55
N VAL A 57 -8.72 -5.20 0.54
CA VAL A 57 -7.73 -4.16 0.24
C VAL A 57 -8.46 -2.87 -0.10
N PHE A 58 -7.94 -1.77 0.44
CA PHE A 58 -8.42 -0.43 0.16
C PHE A 58 -7.22 0.42 -0.28
N VAL A 59 -7.29 1.02 -1.48
CA VAL A 59 -6.19 1.79 -2.05
C VAL A 59 -6.63 3.22 -2.31
N ILE A 60 -5.85 4.18 -1.83
CA ILE A 60 -6.02 5.60 -2.12
C ILE A 60 -4.68 6.16 -2.55
N ASP A 61 -4.69 6.94 -3.61
CA ASP A 61 -3.52 7.68 -4.08
C ASP A 61 -3.78 9.18 -3.95
N PHE A 62 -2.75 9.96 -3.61
CA PHE A 62 -2.89 11.40 -3.50
C PHE A 62 -1.57 12.10 -3.77
N ASN A 63 -1.68 13.38 -4.14
CA ASN A 63 -0.54 14.30 -4.25
C ASN A 63 -0.67 15.35 -3.16
N PRO A 64 0.30 15.40 -2.21
CA PRO A 64 0.26 16.42 -1.17
C PRO A 64 0.46 17.84 -1.69
#